data_a9654e414e6fcbe3ee2fe0842b1cc643
#
_entry.id   a9654e414e6fcbe3ee2fe0842b1cc643
#
_cell.length_a   1.000
_cell.length_b   1.000
_cell.length_c   1.000
_cell.angle_alpha   90.00
_cell.angle_beta   90.00
_cell.angle_gamma   90.00
#
_symmetry.space_group_name_H-M   'P 1'
#
loop_
_entity.id
_entity.type
_entity.pdbx_description
1 polymer ?
#
loop_
_entity_poly.entity_id
_entity_poly.type
_entity_poly.pdbx_seq_one_letter_code
_entity_poly.pdbx_strand_id
1 'polypeptide(L)'
;MSERCAICGCELHRSGDYALPTPKGRSHATKHHYVAERFFGRSQNRRGTKREAIFSACPWNSERKSEMFCYECHEELMHNPVLLPNGIAQLAALVRKRGLSEDQKPNDRSKLAARIQLFHEIIACGLKMLSEQAADQAESITGGAADHGRAPVP
;
A
#
# COMPACT_ATOMS: atom_id res chain seq x y z
N MET A 1 -20.21 -13.26 12.41
CA MET A 1 -19.80 -12.73 11.10
C MET A 1 -18.40 -13.22 10.81
N SER A 2 -18.14 -13.76 9.63
CA SER A 2 -16.80 -14.19 9.23
C SER A 2 -15.93 -12.96 8.96
N GLU A 3 -14.69 -12.98 9.41
CA GLU A 3 -13.68 -11.95 9.14
C GLU A 3 -13.30 -11.97 7.66
N ARG A 4 -13.20 -10.82 7.00
CA ARG A 4 -12.89 -10.71 5.58
C ARG A 4 -11.63 -9.90 5.36
N CYS A 5 -10.90 -10.22 4.27
CA CYS A 5 -9.75 -9.44 3.82
C CYS A 5 -10.19 -8.04 3.39
N ALA A 6 -9.57 -7.01 3.94
CA ALA A 6 -9.91 -5.62 3.64
C ALA A 6 -9.57 -5.19 2.20
N ILE A 7 -8.76 -5.96 1.45
CA ILE A 7 -8.44 -5.66 0.05
C ILE A 7 -9.33 -6.45 -0.90
N CYS A 8 -9.27 -7.79 -0.87
CA CYS A 8 -9.96 -8.62 -1.86
C CYS A 8 -11.32 -9.15 -1.40
N GLY A 9 -11.70 -8.92 -0.13
CA GLY A 9 -13.00 -9.34 0.41
C GLY A 9 -13.15 -10.84 0.68
N CYS A 10 -12.11 -11.67 0.44
CA CYS A 10 -12.20 -13.10 0.71
C CYS A 10 -12.42 -13.38 2.20
N GLU A 11 -13.11 -14.48 2.52
CA GLU A 11 -13.28 -14.93 3.88
C GLU A 11 -11.95 -15.40 4.47
N LEU A 12 -11.62 -14.92 5.67
CA LEU A 12 -10.38 -15.26 6.35
C LEU A 12 -10.55 -16.47 7.24
N HIS A 13 -9.51 -17.28 7.34
CA HIS A 13 -9.43 -18.38 8.29
C HIS A 13 -8.17 -18.30 9.12
N ARG A 14 -8.17 -18.98 10.27
CA ARG A 14 -7.01 -19.13 11.14
C ARG A 14 -6.65 -20.60 11.20
N SER A 15 -5.53 -20.98 10.62
CA SER A 15 -4.98 -22.33 10.66
C SER A 15 -3.58 -22.30 11.23
N GLY A 16 -3.08 -23.43 11.72
CA GLY A 16 -1.73 -23.53 12.30
C GLY A 16 -0.62 -23.28 11.27
N ASP A 17 -0.88 -23.52 10.02
CA ASP A 17 0.10 -23.38 8.92
C ASP A 17 -0.42 -22.43 7.85
N TYR A 18 -0.13 -21.14 8.01
CA TYR A 18 -0.65 -20.08 7.16
C TYR A 18 -0.01 -20.06 5.75
N ALA A 19 1.16 -20.67 5.59
CA ALA A 19 1.88 -20.69 4.32
C ALA A 19 1.38 -21.78 3.36
N LEU A 20 0.67 -22.79 3.87
CA LEU A 20 0.15 -23.86 3.05
C LEU A 20 -1.19 -23.47 2.38
N PRO A 21 -1.34 -23.74 1.09
CA PRO A 21 -2.63 -23.58 0.43
C PRO A 21 -3.64 -24.56 1.03
N THR A 22 -4.82 -24.05 1.36
CA THR A 22 -5.97 -24.86 1.77
C THR A 22 -6.95 -24.99 0.60
N PRO A 23 -8.00 -25.84 0.67
CA PRO A 23 -9.08 -25.84 -0.33
C PRO A 23 -9.76 -24.47 -0.51
N LYS A 24 -9.60 -23.57 0.46
CA LYS A 24 -10.07 -22.18 0.42
C LYS A 24 -9.02 -21.18 -0.08
N GLY A 25 -7.91 -21.66 -0.63
CA GLY A 25 -6.78 -20.84 -1.03
C GLY A 25 -5.92 -20.37 0.16
N ARG A 26 -5.07 -19.36 -0.07
CA ARG A 26 -4.20 -18.78 0.97
C ARG A 26 -4.89 -17.65 1.73
N SER A 27 -6.10 -17.90 2.20
CA SER A 27 -6.90 -16.92 2.91
C SER A 27 -6.64 -16.83 4.42
N HIS A 28 -5.44 -17.25 4.88
CA HIS A 28 -5.06 -17.12 6.28
C HIS A 28 -5.05 -15.67 6.73
N ALA A 29 -5.65 -15.41 7.89
CA ALA A 29 -5.78 -14.09 8.46
C ALA A 29 -4.42 -13.56 8.96
N THR A 30 -3.96 -12.47 8.36
CA THR A 30 -2.70 -11.80 8.73
C THR A 30 -3.00 -10.36 9.16
N LYS A 31 -2.50 -9.98 10.33
CA LYS A 31 -2.65 -8.62 10.86
C LYS A 31 -1.58 -7.71 10.26
N HIS A 32 -2.01 -6.66 9.59
CA HIS A 32 -1.13 -5.63 9.06
C HIS A 32 -1.30 -4.31 9.80
N HIS A 33 -0.20 -3.73 10.27
CA HIS A 33 -0.21 -2.38 10.81
C HIS A 33 -0.07 -1.38 9.66
N TYR A 34 -0.95 -0.37 9.58
CA TYR A 34 -0.87 0.66 8.54
C TYR A 34 0.48 1.37 8.50
N VAL A 35 1.08 1.56 9.66
CA VAL A 35 2.46 2.07 9.80
C VAL A 35 3.30 1.02 10.51
N ALA A 36 4.33 0.55 9.85
CA ALA A 36 5.12 -0.57 10.34
C ALA A 36 5.77 -0.27 11.70
N GLU A 37 5.54 -1.12 12.70
CA GLU A 37 6.08 -1.02 14.06
C GLU A 37 7.61 -0.88 14.10
N ARG A 38 8.29 -1.43 13.09
CA ARG A 38 9.75 -1.28 12.95
C ARG A 38 10.21 0.17 12.81
N PHE A 39 9.35 1.06 12.31
CA PHE A 39 9.69 2.48 12.16
C PHE A 39 9.82 3.21 13.49
N PHE A 40 9.22 2.66 14.54
CA PHE A 40 9.27 3.21 15.90
C PHE A 40 10.21 2.43 16.83
N GLY A 41 11.04 1.55 16.28
CA GLY A 41 11.96 0.72 17.09
C GLY A 41 11.24 -0.33 17.95
N ARG A 42 9.98 -0.64 17.68
CA ARG A 42 9.15 -1.58 18.48
C ARG A 42 9.28 -3.04 18.05
N SER A 43 9.99 -3.32 16.96
CA SER A 43 10.24 -4.68 16.48
C SER A 43 11.72 -5.04 16.54
N GLN A 44 11.99 -6.32 16.66
CA GLN A 44 13.33 -6.88 16.57
C GLN A 44 13.62 -7.32 15.13
N ASN A 45 14.89 -7.37 14.76
CA ASN A 45 15.32 -8.03 13.52
C ASN A 45 15.35 -9.56 13.72
N ARG A 46 15.62 -10.31 12.66
CA ARG A 46 15.70 -11.78 12.70
C ARG A 46 16.75 -12.32 13.70
N ARG A 47 17.70 -11.49 14.16
CA ARG A 47 18.74 -11.83 15.13
C ARG A 47 18.37 -11.41 16.56
N GLY A 48 17.14 -10.98 16.80
CA GLY A 48 16.69 -10.51 18.10
C GLY A 48 17.17 -9.11 18.50
N THR A 49 17.90 -8.42 17.63
CA THR A 49 18.39 -7.06 17.93
C THR A 49 17.28 -6.04 17.76
N LYS A 50 17.07 -5.20 18.76
CA LYS A 50 16.11 -4.09 18.69
C LYS A 50 16.50 -3.13 17.56
N ARG A 51 15.53 -2.77 16.73
CA ARG A 51 15.73 -1.80 15.63
C ARG A 51 15.75 -0.39 16.20
N GLU A 52 16.60 0.43 15.65
CA GLU A 52 16.59 1.86 15.91
C GLU A 52 15.34 2.52 15.30
N ALA A 53 14.71 3.42 16.04
CA ALA A 53 13.55 4.16 15.56
C ALA A 53 13.94 5.10 14.41
N ILE A 54 13.08 5.18 13.40
CA ILE A 54 13.19 6.12 12.29
C ILE A 54 12.37 7.36 12.60
N PHE A 55 11.15 7.18 13.16
CA PHE A 55 10.28 8.24 13.59
C PHE A 55 10.24 8.31 15.12
N SER A 56 10.34 9.53 15.66
CA SER A 56 10.08 9.80 17.07
C SER A 56 8.58 9.81 17.38
N ALA A 57 7.78 10.32 16.45
CA ALA A 57 6.31 10.31 16.48
C ALA A 57 5.77 9.90 15.10
N CYS A 58 4.59 9.32 15.07
CA CYS A 58 3.95 8.93 13.81
C CYS A 58 3.46 10.16 13.05
N PRO A 59 3.92 10.41 11.81
CA PRO A 59 3.48 11.55 11.01
C PRO A 59 2.05 11.39 10.46
N TRP A 60 1.45 10.21 10.60
CA TRP A 60 0.10 9.89 10.14
C TRP A 60 -0.81 9.54 11.32
N ASN A 61 -2.07 9.87 11.25
CA ASN A 61 -3.05 9.54 12.31
C ASN A 61 -3.47 8.04 12.27
N SER A 62 -2.50 7.16 12.19
CA SER A 62 -2.71 5.70 12.07
C SER A 62 -1.73 4.87 12.91
N GLU A 63 -1.10 5.49 13.90
CA GLU A 63 -0.20 4.78 14.82
C GLU A 63 -0.95 3.65 15.54
N ARG A 64 -0.34 2.47 15.58
CA ARG A 64 -0.89 1.23 16.17
C ARG A 64 -2.21 0.74 15.57
N LYS A 65 -2.78 1.45 14.60
CA LYS A 65 -3.93 0.96 13.85
C LYS A 65 -3.51 -0.16 12.90
N SER A 66 -4.39 -1.11 12.73
CA SER A 66 -4.13 -2.30 11.91
C SER A 66 -5.41 -2.82 11.29
N GLU A 67 -5.28 -3.59 10.24
CA GLU A 67 -6.36 -4.24 9.53
C GLU A 67 -6.01 -5.71 9.26
N MET A 68 -7.01 -6.51 8.90
CA MET A 68 -6.84 -7.91 8.60
C MET A 68 -6.84 -8.14 7.08
N PHE A 69 -5.84 -8.87 6.62
CA PHE A 69 -5.66 -9.22 5.22
C PHE A 69 -5.46 -10.72 5.07
N CYS A 70 -5.75 -11.28 3.90
CA CYS A 70 -5.31 -12.62 3.57
C CYS A 70 -3.79 -12.63 3.30
N TYR A 71 -3.20 -13.81 3.36
CA TYR A 71 -1.77 -14.00 3.14
C TYR A 71 -1.32 -13.40 1.79
N GLU A 72 -2.06 -13.66 0.72
CA GLU A 72 -1.71 -13.18 -0.63
C GLU A 72 -1.71 -11.65 -0.71
N CYS A 73 -2.73 -10.99 -0.17
CA CYS A 73 -2.77 -9.53 -0.15
C CYS A 73 -1.69 -8.93 0.76
N HIS A 74 -1.38 -9.57 1.87
CA HIS A 74 -0.38 -9.07 2.81
C HIS A 74 1.05 -9.34 2.34
N GLU A 75 1.42 -10.60 2.10
CA GLU A 75 2.81 -10.99 1.82
C GLU A 75 3.17 -10.82 0.35
N GLU A 76 2.27 -11.15 -0.57
CA GLU A 76 2.60 -11.19 -1.99
C GLU A 76 2.29 -9.87 -2.71
N LEU A 77 1.25 -9.15 -2.31
CA LEU A 77 0.90 -7.87 -2.91
C LEU A 77 1.57 -6.68 -2.20
N MET A 78 1.28 -6.50 -0.91
CA MET A 78 1.69 -5.26 -0.21
C MET A 78 3.18 -5.20 0.12
N HIS A 79 3.84 -6.35 0.35
CA HIS A 79 5.26 -6.39 0.68
C HIS A 79 6.18 -6.45 -0.54
N ASN A 80 5.64 -6.60 -1.75
CA ASN A 80 6.41 -6.74 -2.98
C ASN A 80 6.03 -5.68 -4.04
N PRO A 81 6.16 -4.38 -3.75
CA PRO A 81 5.87 -3.36 -4.75
C PRO A 81 6.84 -3.48 -5.93
N VAL A 82 6.30 -3.43 -7.15
CA VAL A 82 7.10 -3.45 -8.38
C VAL A 82 7.48 -2.03 -8.76
N LEU A 83 8.78 -1.74 -8.77
CA LEU A 83 9.36 -0.49 -9.24
C LEU A 83 10.31 -0.79 -10.41
N LEU A 84 9.91 -0.36 -11.60
CA LEU A 84 10.71 -0.51 -12.81
C LEU A 84 11.84 0.54 -12.86
N PRO A 85 12.88 0.35 -13.72
CA PRO A 85 14.04 1.25 -13.76
C PRO A 85 13.71 2.72 -13.93
N ASN A 86 12.74 3.07 -14.79
CA ASN A 86 12.29 4.44 -14.97
C ASN A 86 11.60 5.01 -13.72
N GLY A 87 10.79 4.21 -13.03
CA GLY A 87 10.18 4.59 -11.75
C GLY A 87 11.22 4.85 -10.65
N ILE A 88 12.25 4.00 -10.58
CA ILE A 88 13.39 4.21 -9.67
C ILE A 88 14.13 5.51 -10.03
N ALA A 89 14.37 5.78 -11.31
CA ALA A 89 15.04 7.01 -11.75
C ALA A 89 14.23 8.26 -11.38
N GLN A 90 12.91 8.23 -11.57
CA GLN A 90 12.00 9.31 -11.18
C GLN A 90 11.99 9.53 -9.66
N LEU A 91 11.89 8.46 -8.87
CA LEU A 91 11.98 8.53 -7.41
C LEU A 91 13.31 9.13 -6.97
N ALA A 92 14.42 8.69 -7.55
CA ALA A 92 15.75 9.22 -7.25
C ALA A 92 15.86 10.72 -7.60
N ALA A 93 15.26 11.16 -8.69
CA ALA A 93 15.21 12.57 -9.06
C ALA A 93 14.41 13.40 -8.03
N LEU A 94 13.26 12.90 -7.56
CA LEU A 94 12.47 13.54 -6.52
C LEU A 94 13.23 13.61 -5.18
N VAL A 95 13.91 12.53 -4.79
CA VAL A 95 14.77 12.50 -3.59
C VAL A 95 15.84 13.60 -3.66
N ARG A 96 16.52 13.72 -4.79
CA ARG A 96 17.52 14.79 -5.00
C ARG A 96 16.90 16.18 -4.98
N LYS A 97 15.78 16.38 -5.70
CA LYS A 97 15.07 17.66 -5.76
C LYS A 97 14.63 18.15 -4.38
N ARG A 98 14.28 17.25 -3.47
CA ARG A 98 13.89 17.58 -2.09
C ARG A 98 15.08 17.66 -1.10
N GLY A 99 16.33 17.56 -1.57
CA GLY A 99 17.51 17.58 -0.72
C GLY A 99 17.61 16.40 0.25
N LEU A 100 17.00 15.26 -0.11
CA LEU A 100 16.96 14.05 0.71
C LEU A 100 18.06 13.05 0.35
N SER A 101 18.94 13.42 -0.59
CA SER A 101 20.14 12.65 -0.93
C SER A 101 21.13 12.69 0.23
N GLU A 102 21.96 11.66 0.34
CA GLU A 102 22.90 11.51 1.40
C GLU A 102 24.29 11.26 0.82
N ASP A 103 25.19 12.22 1.02
CA ASP A 103 26.53 12.14 0.43
C ASP A 103 27.57 11.55 1.40
N GLN A 104 27.35 11.68 2.71
CA GLN A 104 28.38 11.34 3.71
C GLN A 104 27.87 10.68 5.01
N LYS A 105 26.57 10.55 5.21
CA LYS A 105 25.99 9.96 6.44
C LYS A 105 24.92 8.92 6.12
N PRO A 106 25.28 7.66 5.87
CA PRO A 106 24.33 6.61 5.47
C PRO A 106 23.26 6.30 6.52
N ASN A 107 23.38 6.82 7.73
CA ASN A 107 22.46 6.58 8.86
C ASN A 107 21.66 7.82 9.30
N ASP A 108 21.53 8.84 8.46
CA ASP A 108 20.67 9.98 8.79
C ASP A 108 19.21 9.56 8.81
N ARG A 109 18.69 9.36 10.03
CA ARG A 109 17.32 8.90 10.26
C ARG A 109 16.28 9.93 9.82
N SER A 110 16.58 11.22 9.90
CA SER A 110 15.67 12.28 9.47
C SER A 110 15.47 12.27 7.96
N LYS A 111 16.55 12.11 7.19
CA LYS A 111 16.46 11.95 5.73
C LYS A 111 15.77 10.66 5.32
N LEU A 112 16.01 9.57 6.05
CA LEU A 112 15.28 8.31 5.81
C LEU A 112 13.79 8.47 6.09
N ALA A 113 13.42 9.12 7.19
CA ALA A 113 12.04 9.42 7.53
C ALA A 113 11.35 10.25 6.42
N ALA A 114 12.01 11.31 5.94
CA ALA A 114 11.51 12.15 4.85
C ALA A 114 11.37 11.38 3.52
N ARG A 115 12.28 10.45 3.21
CA ARG A 115 12.14 9.57 2.03
C ARG A 115 10.96 8.61 2.14
N ILE A 116 10.69 8.08 3.33
CA ILE A 116 9.52 7.24 3.58
C ILE A 116 8.23 8.04 3.39
N GLN A 117 8.18 9.27 3.90
CA GLN A 117 7.04 10.17 3.71
C GLN A 117 6.84 10.52 2.23
N LEU A 118 7.92 10.86 1.50
CA LEU A 118 7.86 11.11 0.07
C LEU A 118 7.29 9.90 -0.70
N PHE A 119 7.73 8.70 -0.36
CA PHE A 119 7.22 7.49 -1.01
C PHE A 119 5.74 7.25 -0.72
N HIS A 120 5.30 7.51 0.52
CA HIS A 120 3.89 7.49 0.89
C HIS A 120 3.07 8.50 0.07
N GLU A 121 3.56 9.74 -0.09
CA GLU A 121 2.91 10.77 -0.91
C GLU A 121 2.75 10.33 -2.37
N ILE A 122 3.76 9.69 -2.95
CA ILE A 122 3.71 9.16 -4.32
C ILE A 122 2.62 8.11 -4.46
N ILE A 123 2.55 7.16 -3.51
CA ILE A 123 1.52 6.12 -3.51
C ILE A 123 0.13 6.73 -3.35
N ALA A 124 -0.05 7.63 -2.41
CA ALA A 124 -1.34 8.29 -2.16
C ALA A 124 -1.82 9.09 -3.38
N CYS A 125 -0.90 9.83 -4.03
CA CYS A 125 -1.19 10.57 -5.27
C CYS A 125 -1.58 9.61 -6.40
N GLY A 126 -0.84 8.52 -6.60
CA GLY A 126 -1.14 7.52 -7.62
C GLY A 126 -2.50 6.85 -7.42
N LEU A 127 -2.83 6.46 -6.19
CA LEU A 127 -4.15 5.89 -5.86
C LEU A 127 -5.28 6.89 -6.14
N LYS A 128 -5.10 8.17 -5.79
CA LYS A 128 -6.08 9.21 -6.07
C LYS A 128 -6.30 9.38 -7.58
N MET A 129 -5.25 9.50 -8.36
CA MET A 129 -5.33 9.64 -9.82
C MET A 129 -6.06 8.46 -10.47
N LEU A 130 -5.75 7.22 -10.07
CA LEU A 130 -6.42 6.03 -10.60
C LEU A 130 -7.90 5.98 -10.22
N SER A 131 -8.26 6.43 -9.01
CA SER A 131 -9.66 6.49 -8.58
C SER A 131 -10.46 7.52 -9.37
N GLU A 132 -9.88 8.68 -9.65
CA GLU A 132 -10.49 9.74 -10.47
C GLU A 132 -10.70 9.26 -11.91
N GLN A 133 -9.70 8.63 -12.53
CA GLN A 133 -9.83 8.05 -13.88
C GLN A 133 -10.93 6.98 -13.98
N ALA A 134 -11.06 6.13 -12.94
CA ALA A 134 -12.11 5.12 -12.91
C ALA A 134 -13.52 5.72 -12.79
N ALA A 135 -13.68 6.83 -12.06
CA ALA A 135 -14.95 7.56 -11.97
C ALA A 135 -15.35 8.17 -13.31
N ASP A 136 -14.42 8.87 -14.00
CA ASP A 136 -14.64 9.49 -15.30
C ASP A 136 -15.04 8.44 -16.36
N GLN A 137 -14.42 7.26 -16.34
CA GLN A 137 -14.78 6.17 -17.25
C GLN A 137 -16.18 5.62 -16.99
N ALA A 138 -16.59 5.51 -15.73
CA ALA A 138 -17.93 5.04 -15.36
C ALA A 138 -19.03 6.02 -15.83
N GLU A 139 -18.80 7.33 -15.68
CA GLU A 139 -19.74 8.37 -16.15
C GLU A 139 -19.85 8.39 -17.68
N SER A 140 -18.75 8.19 -18.41
CA SER A 140 -18.78 8.16 -19.89
C SER A 140 -19.58 6.98 -20.44
N ILE A 141 -19.59 5.83 -19.75
CA ILE A 141 -20.36 4.65 -20.15
C ILE A 141 -21.88 4.85 -19.91
N THR A 142 -22.25 5.53 -18.82
CA THR A 142 -23.64 5.78 -18.48
C THR A 142 -24.28 6.92 -19.28
N GLY A 143 -23.50 7.92 -19.68
CA GLY A 143 -23.96 9.06 -20.48
C GLY A 143 -24.22 8.74 -21.96
N GLY A 144 -23.67 7.64 -22.49
CA GLY A 144 -23.82 7.24 -23.91
C GLY A 144 -25.10 6.46 -24.25
N ALA A 145 -25.94 6.12 -23.27
CA ALA A 145 -27.11 5.25 -23.50
C ALA A 145 -28.44 5.99 -23.80
N ALA A 146 -28.45 7.31 -23.95
CA ALA A 146 -29.67 8.11 -23.98
C ALA A 146 -30.06 8.69 -25.35
N ASP A 147 -29.47 8.26 -26.48
CA ASP A 147 -29.95 8.74 -27.80
C ASP A 147 -29.94 7.64 -28.87
N HIS A 148 -30.89 6.70 -28.77
CA HIS A 148 -31.25 5.88 -29.90
C HIS A 148 -32.77 5.90 -30.11
N GLY A 149 -33.15 6.78 -31.02
CA GLY A 149 -34.07 6.40 -32.04
C GLY A 149 -35.56 6.54 -31.76
N ARG A 150 -36.09 7.67 -32.04
CA ARG A 150 -37.49 7.70 -32.58
C ARG A 150 -37.41 8.09 -34.06
N ALA A 151 -37.38 7.09 -34.92
CA ALA A 151 -37.61 7.29 -36.34
C ALA A 151 -39.06 7.77 -36.57
N PRO A 152 -39.32 8.74 -37.45
CA PRO A 152 -40.68 9.09 -37.85
C PRO A 152 -41.22 8.02 -38.80
N VAL A 153 -42.41 7.51 -38.46
CA VAL A 153 -43.21 6.64 -39.33
C VAL A 153 -43.99 7.53 -40.31
N PRO A 154 -44.06 7.17 -41.61
CA PRO A 154 -44.70 7.93 -42.66
C PRO A 154 -46.24 7.94 -42.54
#